data_3903f4b301650c0e8f67824899c6bef6
#
_entry.id   3903f4b301650c0e8f67824899c6bef6
#
_cell.length_a   1.000
_cell.length_b   1.000
_cell.length_c   1.000
_cell.angle_alpha   90.00
_cell.angle_beta   90.00
_cell.angle_gamma   90.00
#
_symmetry.space_group_name_H-M   'P 1'
#
loop_
_entity.id
_entity.type
_entity.pdbx_description
1 polymer ?
#
loop_
_entity_poly.entity_id
_entity_poly.type
_entity_poly.pdbx_seq_one_letter_code
_entity_poly.pdbx_strand_id
1 'polypeptide(L)'
;MRNLDVTTLRSFVAVADMGGVTRAAGHLNLTQSAVSMQLKRLEELLGIGLLDRANRTIALTTPGEQFLGFARRIVALNDEAVAKLTHQGHEGEITLGVPHDIVYPIVPRVLQRFNAEFPRMKVHLATTFTRDLKERFAQGDCDVILTTEEGLDPGGRTLREQPLKWVGAPEGSVWRQRPLRLAFGRHCIFRAAVIAALDKAGIDWDMVVDTESDRTIEATVSADLAVHAMIEGTEPQHLEQIDHEGSLPELAVQKINIYGKGQEGNASLDRLIELLRLSFQQM
;
A
#
# COMPACT_ATOMS: atom_id res chain seq x y z
N MET A 1 24.92 -31.00 -8.26
CA MET A 1 24.20 -30.17 -7.29
C MET A 1 23.65 -28.97 -8.06
N ARG A 2 22.34 -28.67 -7.98
CA ARG A 2 21.76 -27.50 -8.67
C ARG A 2 21.73 -26.34 -7.68
N ASN A 3 22.47 -25.27 -7.97
CA ASN A 3 22.51 -24.07 -7.14
C ASN A 3 21.75 -22.92 -7.81
N LEU A 4 20.89 -22.28 -7.08
CA LEU A 4 20.16 -21.11 -7.52
C LEU A 4 21.01 -19.85 -7.31
N ASP A 5 21.14 -19.03 -8.34
CA ASP A 5 21.82 -17.74 -8.25
C ASP A 5 20.82 -16.65 -7.83
N VAL A 6 21.14 -15.93 -6.75
CA VAL A 6 20.25 -14.90 -6.16
C VAL A 6 19.96 -13.76 -7.14
N THR A 7 20.93 -13.37 -7.97
CA THR A 7 20.75 -12.32 -8.99
C THR A 7 19.68 -12.73 -10.00
N THR A 8 19.73 -13.99 -10.41
CA THR A 8 18.75 -14.59 -11.33
C THR A 8 17.38 -14.69 -10.67
N LEU A 9 17.29 -15.08 -9.39
CA LEU A 9 16.05 -15.10 -8.63
C LEU A 9 15.44 -13.70 -8.49
N ARG A 10 16.28 -12.68 -8.26
CA ARG A 10 15.84 -11.28 -8.17
C ARG A 10 15.21 -10.81 -9.48
N SER A 11 15.79 -11.20 -10.61
CA SER A 11 15.23 -10.90 -11.93
C SER A 11 13.89 -11.61 -12.17
N PHE A 12 13.73 -12.85 -11.74
CA PHE A 12 12.47 -13.58 -11.84
C PHE A 12 11.37 -12.93 -10.97
N VAL A 13 11.67 -12.59 -9.71
CA VAL A 13 10.75 -11.89 -8.81
C VAL A 13 10.33 -10.55 -9.40
N ALA A 14 11.29 -9.74 -9.88
CA ALA A 14 10.98 -8.45 -10.48
C ALA A 14 10.09 -8.55 -11.72
N VAL A 15 10.29 -9.57 -12.57
CA VAL A 15 9.43 -9.81 -13.76
C VAL A 15 8.03 -10.21 -13.35
N ALA A 16 7.88 -11.04 -12.33
CA ALA A 16 6.58 -11.43 -11.77
C ALA A 16 5.84 -10.23 -11.18
N ASP A 17 6.53 -9.41 -10.38
CA ASP A 17 5.94 -8.26 -9.69
C ASP A 17 5.56 -7.12 -10.67
N MET A 18 6.38 -6.89 -11.70
CA MET A 18 6.19 -5.81 -12.68
C MET A 18 5.33 -6.24 -13.88
N GLY A 19 5.03 -7.54 -14.02
CA GLY A 19 4.26 -8.09 -15.13
C GLY A 19 4.96 -7.92 -16.50
N GLY A 20 6.31 -7.83 -16.56
CA GLY A 20 7.03 -7.72 -17.81
C GLY A 20 8.52 -7.48 -17.71
N VAL A 21 9.30 -8.04 -18.66
CA VAL A 21 10.77 -7.99 -18.67
C VAL A 21 11.31 -6.58 -18.81
N THR A 22 10.70 -5.75 -19.65
CA THR A 22 11.18 -4.37 -19.87
C THR A 22 11.04 -3.52 -18.61
N ARG A 23 9.91 -3.65 -17.89
CA ARG A 23 9.68 -2.93 -16.63
C ARG A 23 10.62 -3.42 -15.54
N ALA A 24 10.80 -4.74 -15.43
CA ALA A 24 11.75 -5.34 -14.48
C ALA A 24 13.21 -4.92 -14.77
N ALA A 25 13.60 -4.85 -16.04
CA ALA A 25 14.94 -4.40 -16.43
C ALA A 25 15.19 -2.95 -15.99
N GLY A 26 14.23 -2.04 -16.20
CA GLY A 26 14.33 -0.66 -15.71
C GLY A 26 14.42 -0.58 -14.18
N HIS A 27 13.62 -1.39 -13.46
CA HIS A 27 13.67 -1.46 -12.01
C HIS A 27 15.00 -1.98 -11.45
N LEU A 28 15.60 -2.94 -12.14
CA LEU A 28 16.87 -3.55 -11.71
C LEU A 28 18.13 -2.83 -12.26
N ASN A 29 17.95 -1.76 -13.01
CA ASN A 29 19.04 -1.08 -13.74
C ASN A 29 19.83 -2.04 -14.65
N LEU A 30 19.13 -2.97 -15.30
CA LEU A 30 19.67 -3.95 -16.23
C LEU A 30 19.12 -3.72 -17.64
N THR A 31 19.76 -4.33 -18.64
CA THR A 31 19.19 -4.41 -19.99
C THR A 31 18.11 -5.48 -20.06
N GLN A 32 17.13 -5.30 -20.95
CA GLN A 32 16.09 -6.31 -21.20
C GLN A 32 16.68 -7.66 -21.62
N SER A 33 17.76 -7.65 -22.42
CA SER A 33 18.47 -8.85 -22.83
C SER A 33 19.13 -9.59 -21.67
N ALA A 34 19.71 -8.86 -20.71
CA ALA A 34 20.31 -9.45 -19.51
C ALA A 34 19.24 -10.15 -18.64
N VAL A 35 18.12 -9.48 -18.37
CA VAL A 35 16.99 -10.08 -17.62
C VAL A 35 16.45 -11.31 -18.36
N SER A 36 16.21 -11.23 -19.68
CA SER A 36 15.73 -12.35 -20.48
C SER A 36 16.68 -13.55 -20.42
N MET A 37 17.99 -13.31 -20.48
CA MET A 37 19.01 -14.36 -20.42
C MET A 37 19.06 -15.01 -19.02
N GLN A 38 18.94 -14.23 -17.96
CA GLN A 38 18.87 -14.74 -16.58
C GLN A 38 17.65 -15.65 -16.39
N LEU A 39 16.48 -15.22 -16.86
CA LEU A 39 15.25 -16.03 -16.81
C LEU A 39 15.38 -17.34 -17.56
N LYS A 40 15.91 -17.29 -18.79
CA LYS A 40 16.14 -18.49 -19.60
C LYS A 40 17.08 -19.47 -18.89
N ARG A 41 18.18 -18.98 -18.32
CA ARG A 41 19.12 -19.78 -17.55
C ARG A 41 18.49 -20.42 -16.31
N LEU A 42 17.57 -19.72 -15.64
CA LEU A 42 16.83 -20.25 -14.51
C LEU A 42 15.90 -21.40 -14.92
N GLU A 43 15.13 -21.23 -16.00
CA GLU A 43 14.25 -22.27 -16.56
C GLU A 43 15.06 -23.50 -17.02
N GLU A 44 16.18 -23.31 -17.68
CA GLU A 44 17.09 -24.38 -18.08
C GLU A 44 17.68 -25.13 -16.87
N LEU A 45 18.10 -24.42 -15.83
CA LEU A 45 18.62 -25.02 -14.60
C LEU A 45 17.57 -25.89 -13.91
N LEU A 46 16.31 -25.41 -13.85
CA LEU A 46 15.21 -26.12 -13.20
C LEU A 46 14.63 -27.24 -14.10
N GLY A 47 14.77 -27.11 -15.42
CA GLY A 47 14.20 -28.01 -16.41
C GLY A 47 12.68 -27.82 -16.59
N ILE A 48 12.13 -26.67 -16.16
CA ILE A 48 10.70 -26.33 -16.24
C ILE A 48 10.53 -24.88 -16.67
N GLY A 49 9.48 -24.60 -17.43
CA GLY A 49 9.08 -23.23 -17.76
C GLY A 49 8.38 -22.55 -16.59
N LEU A 50 8.84 -21.37 -16.22
CA LEU A 50 8.28 -20.56 -15.14
C LEU A 50 7.37 -19.45 -15.66
N LEU A 51 7.56 -19.05 -16.94
CA LEU A 51 6.85 -17.95 -17.57
C LEU A 51 6.08 -18.45 -18.79
N ASP A 52 4.82 -18.07 -18.86
CA ASP A 52 4.01 -18.23 -20.07
C ASP A 52 4.24 -17.03 -21.00
N ARG A 53 4.72 -17.32 -22.20
CA ARG A 53 5.05 -16.33 -23.24
C ARG A 53 4.05 -16.33 -24.39
N ALA A 54 2.95 -17.09 -24.28
CA ALA A 54 1.97 -17.26 -25.35
C ALA A 54 1.16 -15.97 -25.62
N ASN A 55 1.06 -15.07 -24.66
CA ASN A 55 0.31 -13.83 -24.75
C ASN A 55 1.22 -12.59 -24.80
N ARG A 56 0.66 -11.42 -25.20
CA ARG A 56 1.36 -10.12 -25.17
C ARG A 56 1.84 -9.69 -23.78
N THR A 57 1.27 -10.24 -22.72
CA THR A 57 1.65 -10.04 -21.33
C THR A 57 2.30 -11.30 -20.77
N ILE A 58 3.42 -11.15 -20.08
CA ILE A 58 4.09 -12.25 -19.41
C ILE A 58 3.27 -12.65 -18.19
N ALA A 59 2.82 -13.90 -18.16
CA ALA A 59 2.17 -14.54 -17.02
C ALA A 59 3.08 -15.60 -16.40
N LEU A 60 2.83 -15.97 -15.16
CA LEU A 60 3.49 -17.12 -14.54
C LEU A 60 2.78 -18.41 -14.98
N THR A 61 3.55 -19.47 -15.12
CA THR A 61 3.00 -20.85 -15.18
C THR A 61 2.63 -21.31 -13.76
N THR A 62 1.85 -22.40 -13.62
CA THR A 62 1.59 -22.99 -12.29
C THR A 62 2.89 -23.32 -11.53
N PRO A 63 3.93 -23.93 -12.15
CA PRO A 63 5.24 -24.05 -11.50
C PRO A 63 5.88 -22.70 -11.15
N GLY A 64 5.69 -21.67 -11.99
CA GLY A 64 6.19 -20.32 -11.76
C GLY A 64 5.58 -19.69 -10.52
N GLU A 65 4.27 -19.81 -10.31
CA GLU A 65 3.58 -19.31 -9.12
C GLU A 65 4.07 -19.99 -7.85
N GLN A 66 4.20 -21.30 -7.87
CA GLN A 66 4.75 -22.07 -6.74
C GLN A 66 6.20 -21.66 -6.44
N PHE A 67 7.02 -21.51 -7.48
CA PHE A 67 8.42 -21.14 -7.32
C PHE A 67 8.60 -19.69 -6.85
N LEU A 68 7.68 -18.78 -7.17
CA LEU A 68 7.76 -17.37 -6.77
C LEU A 68 7.84 -17.19 -5.25
N GLY A 69 7.07 -17.98 -4.50
CA GLY A 69 7.12 -17.96 -3.03
C GLY A 69 8.52 -18.32 -2.49
N PHE A 70 9.14 -19.35 -3.06
CA PHE A 70 10.51 -19.74 -2.68
C PHE A 70 11.54 -18.70 -3.13
N ALA A 71 11.44 -18.18 -4.35
CA ALA A 71 12.34 -17.18 -4.89
C ALA A 71 12.36 -15.91 -4.01
N ARG A 72 11.19 -15.41 -3.61
CA ARG A 72 11.05 -14.26 -2.70
C ARG A 72 11.73 -14.51 -1.35
N ARG A 73 11.53 -15.69 -0.77
CA ARG A 73 12.14 -16.04 0.52
C ARG A 73 13.66 -16.12 0.45
N ILE A 74 14.22 -16.71 -0.62
CA ILE A 74 15.68 -16.82 -0.81
C ILE A 74 16.29 -15.43 -1.00
N VAL A 75 15.67 -14.58 -1.84
CA VAL A 75 16.14 -13.20 -2.06
C VAL A 75 16.11 -12.42 -0.74
N ALA A 76 15.00 -12.49 0.00
CA ALA A 76 14.86 -11.81 1.29
C ALA A 76 15.92 -12.28 2.31
N LEU A 77 16.17 -13.60 2.41
CA LEU A 77 17.18 -14.14 3.33
C LEU A 77 18.60 -13.72 2.94
N ASN A 78 18.91 -13.67 1.63
CA ASN A 78 20.18 -13.14 1.15
C ASN A 78 20.36 -11.67 1.55
N ASP A 79 19.32 -10.85 1.34
CA ASP A 79 19.36 -9.42 1.64
C ASP A 79 19.51 -9.19 3.15
N GLU A 80 18.80 -9.98 3.97
CA GLU A 80 18.96 -9.98 5.42
C GLU A 80 20.39 -10.35 5.86
N ALA A 81 20.96 -11.39 5.27
CA ALA A 81 22.32 -11.82 5.61
C ALA A 81 23.37 -10.76 5.23
N VAL A 82 23.24 -10.18 4.04
CA VAL A 82 24.11 -9.08 3.59
C VAL A 82 23.95 -7.87 4.50
N ALA A 83 22.72 -7.45 4.78
CA ALA A 83 22.44 -6.31 5.65
C ALA A 83 23.04 -6.49 7.06
N LYS A 84 22.84 -7.66 7.67
CA LYS A 84 23.39 -7.96 9.00
C LYS A 84 24.91 -7.91 9.07
N LEU A 85 25.61 -8.22 7.97
CA LEU A 85 27.07 -8.31 7.94
C LEU A 85 27.74 -7.02 7.41
N THR A 86 27.08 -6.28 6.54
CA THR A 86 27.68 -5.12 5.85
C THR A 86 27.22 -3.78 6.37
N HIS A 87 25.99 -3.69 6.94
CA HIS A 87 25.45 -2.43 7.47
C HIS A 87 25.85 -2.20 8.94
N GLN A 88 27.13 -2.15 9.21
CA GLN A 88 27.67 -1.86 10.55
C GLN A 88 27.44 -0.39 11.01
N GLY A 89 26.79 0.45 10.22
CA GLY A 89 26.72 1.89 10.45
C GLY A 89 25.32 2.52 10.55
N HIS A 90 24.24 1.79 10.24
CA HIS A 90 22.91 2.39 10.27
C HIS A 90 22.17 1.95 11.53
N GLU A 91 22.45 2.62 12.64
CA GLU A 91 21.69 2.56 13.88
C GLU A 91 20.97 3.89 14.05
N GLY A 92 19.70 3.84 14.43
CA GLY A 92 18.92 5.05 14.64
C GLY A 92 17.43 4.75 14.69
N GLU A 93 16.66 5.81 14.69
CA GLU A 93 15.21 5.76 14.75
C GLU A 93 14.64 6.60 13.60
N ILE A 94 13.56 6.13 13.00
CA ILE A 94 12.78 6.85 11.99
C ILE A 94 11.33 6.86 12.46
N THR A 95 10.71 8.03 12.47
CA THR A 95 9.28 8.17 12.75
C THR A 95 8.53 8.28 11.43
N LEU A 96 7.74 7.23 11.12
CA LEU A 96 6.84 7.18 9.97
C LEU A 96 5.41 7.51 10.42
N GLY A 97 4.86 8.60 9.91
CA GLY A 97 3.46 8.95 10.12
C GLY A 97 2.58 8.39 9.00
N VAL A 98 1.46 7.73 9.35
CA VAL A 98 0.53 7.13 8.38
C VAL A 98 -0.90 7.38 8.82
N PRO A 99 -1.81 7.86 7.95
CA PRO A 99 -3.22 7.94 8.24
C PRO A 99 -3.80 6.55 8.51
N HIS A 100 -4.77 6.46 9.42
CA HIS A 100 -5.40 5.19 9.80
C HIS A 100 -5.96 4.41 8.60
N ASP A 101 -6.51 5.12 7.62
CA ASP A 101 -7.22 4.61 6.45
C ASP A 101 -6.33 3.90 5.41
N ILE A 102 -5.00 4.08 5.46
CA ILE A 102 -4.06 3.46 4.51
C ILE A 102 -2.94 2.64 5.17
N VAL A 103 -3.05 2.34 6.47
CA VAL A 103 -2.06 1.47 7.14
C VAL A 103 -2.05 0.09 6.48
N TYR A 104 -3.22 -0.48 6.23
CA TYR A 104 -3.36 -1.77 5.57
C TYR A 104 -3.79 -1.62 4.10
N PRO A 105 -3.36 -2.54 3.24
CA PRO A 105 -2.50 -3.71 3.48
C PRO A 105 -1.00 -3.44 3.27
N ILE A 106 -0.57 -2.22 2.94
CA ILE A 106 0.76 -1.93 2.38
C ILE A 106 1.82 -1.75 3.45
N VAL A 107 1.55 -0.90 4.46
CA VAL A 107 2.58 -0.49 5.43
C VAL A 107 3.25 -1.67 6.15
N PRO A 108 2.53 -2.71 6.61
CA PRO A 108 3.17 -3.86 7.24
C PRO A 108 4.21 -4.57 6.34
N ARG A 109 3.93 -4.67 5.04
CA ARG A 109 4.85 -5.29 4.07
C ARG A 109 6.10 -4.43 3.85
N VAL A 110 5.93 -3.10 3.82
CA VAL A 110 7.03 -2.16 3.72
C VAL A 110 7.92 -2.24 4.96
N LEU A 111 7.32 -2.22 6.15
CA LEU A 111 8.07 -2.33 7.41
C LEU A 111 8.82 -3.65 7.53
N GLN A 112 8.20 -4.76 7.13
CA GLN A 112 8.87 -6.07 7.10
C GLN A 112 10.09 -6.05 6.20
N ARG A 113 9.95 -5.49 4.98
CA ARG A 113 11.03 -5.39 4.02
C ARG A 113 12.14 -4.45 4.49
N PHE A 114 11.76 -3.30 5.04
CA PHE A 114 12.71 -2.34 5.60
C PHE A 114 13.49 -2.93 6.77
N ASN A 115 12.83 -3.61 7.69
CA ASN A 115 13.49 -4.26 8.82
C ASN A 115 14.46 -5.38 8.38
N ALA A 116 14.17 -6.09 7.29
CA ALA A 116 15.10 -7.08 6.73
C ALA A 116 16.36 -6.42 6.16
N GLU A 117 16.23 -5.22 5.54
CA GLU A 117 17.36 -4.47 4.99
C GLU A 117 18.14 -3.69 6.08
N PHE A 118 17.45 -3.18 7.12
CA PHE A 118 18.01 -2.35 8.19
C PHE A 118 17.62 -2.86 9.59
N PRO A 119 18.13 -4.01 10.04
CA PRO A 119 17.65 -4.67 11.27
C PRO A 119 17.99 -3.93 12.58
N ARG A 120 18.88 -2.92 12.52
CA ARG A 120 19.24 -2.07 13.67
C ARG A 120 18.50 -0.73 13.70
N MET A 121 17.78 -0.41 12.63
CA MET A 121 16.95 0.79 12.60
C MET A 121 15.62 0.50 13.28
N LYS A 122 15.19 1.39 14.15
CA LYS A 122 13.85 1.36 14.73
C LYS A 122 12.92 2.24 13.94
N VAL A 123 11.76 1.72 13.54
CA VAL A 123 10.71 2.51 12.92
C VAL A 123 9.58 2.71 13.92
N HIS A 124 9.39 3.95 14.35
CA HIS A 124 8.23 4.36 15.15
C HIS A 124 7.08 4.68 14.19
N LEU A 125 6.03 3.85 14.23
CA LEU A 125 4.84 4.08 13.45
C LEU A 125 3.88 4.98 14.24
N ALA A 126 3.66 6.20 13.75
CA ALA A 126 2.67 7.14 14.29
C ALA A 126 1.42 7.12 13.41
N THR A 127 0.27 6.74 13.98
CA THR A 127 -1.00 6.72 13.24
C THR A 127 -1.96 7.75 13.82
N THR A 128 -2.46 8.63 12.96
CA THR A 128 -3.47 9.64 13.28
C THR A 128 -4.08 10.19 11.98
N PHE A 129 -4.82 11.27 12.01
CA PHE A 129 -5.42 11.90 10.84
C PHE A 129 -4.39 12.71 10.04
N THR A 130 -4.64 12.86 8.74
CA THR A 130 -3.76 13.60 7.81
C THR A 130 -3.37 14.98 8.32
N ARG A 131 -4.32 15.73 8.92
CA ARG A 131 -4.07 17.06 9.47
C ARG A 131 -3.01 17.04 10.57
N ASP A 132 -3.18 16.15 11.54
CA ASP A 132 -2.26 16.03 12.67
C ASP A 132 -0.88 15.55 12.23
N LEU A 133 -0.83 14.65 11.22
CA LEU A 133 0.43 14.19 10.64
C LEU A 133 1.20 15.34 9.99
N LYS A 134 0.51 16.23 9.26
CA LYS A 134 1.14 17.42 8.66
C LYS A 134 1.68 18.36 9.73
N GLU A 135 0.94 18.57 10.82
CA GLU A 135 1.39 19.39 11.96
C GLU A 135 2.65 18.78 12.61
N ARG A 136 2.64 17.49 12.92
CA ARG A 136 3.79 16.76 13.49
C ARG A 136 5.00 16.76 12.56
N PHE A 137 4.78 16.61 11.26
CA PHE A 137 5.84 16.67 10.26
C PHE A 137 6.47 18.08 10.19
N ALA A 138 5.66 19.13 10.23
CA ALA A 138 6.14 20.51 10.27
C ALA A 138 6.97 20.81 11.53
N GLN A 139 6.60 20.23 12.68
CA GLN A 139 7.32 20.33 13.96
C GLN A 139 8.59 19.48 13.99
N GLY A 140 8.74 18.51 13.07
CA GLY A 140 9.88 17.61 13.03
C GLY A 140 9.71 16.34 13.87
N ASP A 141 8.50 16.06 14.35
CA ASP A 141 8.17 14.86 15.13
C ASP A 141 8.02 13.61 14.25
N CYS A 142 7.94 13.79 12.94
CA CYS A 142 7.95 12.72 11.94
C CYS A 142 9.01 13.02 10.88
N ASP A 143 9.78 12.00 10.48
CA ASP A 143 10.78 12.11 9.42
C ASP A 143 10.15 11.98 8.04
N VAL A 144 9.11 11.17 7.94
CA VAL A 144 8.31 10.94 6.74
C VAL A 144 6.86 10.70 7.11
N ILE A 145 5.94 11.25 6.33
CA ILE A 145 4.51 11.02 6.50
C ILE A 145 3.87 10.61 5.18
N LEU A 146 2.86 9.77 5.27
CA LEU A 146 1.85 9.59 4.25
C LEU A 146 0.64 10.45 4.59
N THR A 147 -0.13 10.83 3.61
CA THR A 147 -1.38 11.56 3.77
C THR A 147 -2.42 11.07 2.77
N THR A 148 -3.69 11.26 3.08
CA THR A 148 -4.81 11.06 2.18
C THR A 148 -5.54 12.39 2.03
N GLU A 149 -5.60 12.95 0.83
CA GLU A 149 -6.12 14.28 0.58
C GLU A 149 -6.53 14.49 -0.88
N GLU A 150 -7.34 15.48 -1.17
CA GLU A 150 -7.73 15.81 -2.56
C GLU A 150 -6.62 16.55 -3.31
N GLY A 151 -5.80 17.31 -2.59
CA GLY A 151 -4.72 18.15 -3.12
C GLY A 151 -3.32 17.54 -2.91
N LEU A 152 -2.33 18.37 -3.18
CA LEU A 152 -0.93 18.12 -2.90
C LEU A 152 -0.27 19.44 -2.48
N ASP A 153 0.29 19.47 -1.28
CA ASP A 153 1.02 20.65 -0.81
C ASP A 153 2.47 20.67 -1.32
N PRO A 154 3.11 21.84 -1.32
CA PRO A 154 4.52 21.97 -1.70
C PRO A 154 5.42 21.03 -0.90
N GLY A 155 6.35 20.36 -1.58
CA GLY A 155 7.28 19.40 -0.98
C GLY A 155 6.75 17.99 -0.86
N GLY A 156 5.48 17.75 -1.18
CA GLY A 156 4.90 16.42 -1.28
C GLY A 156 5.03 15.80 -2.66
N ARG A 157 4.76 14.50 -2.72
CA ARG A 157 4.66 13.73 -3.96
C ARG A 157 3.48 12.78 -3.89
N THR A 158 2.63 12.80 -4.91
CA THR A 158 1.55 11.83 -5.05
C THR A 158 2.11 10.46 -5.42
N LEU A 159 1.76 9.47 -4.64
CA LEU A 159 2.10 8.07 -4.87
C LEU A 159 1.04 7.39 -5.71
N ARG A 160 -0.24 7.66 -5.40
CA ARG A 160 -1.39 7.07 -6.06
C ARG A 160 -2.63 7.94 -5.91
N GLU A 161 -3.54 7.82 -6.87
CA GLU A 161 -4.89 8.34 -6.81
C GLU A 161 -5.86 7.15 -6.73
N GLN A 162 -6.77 7.17 -5.76
CA GLN A 162 -7.74 6.12 -5.52
C GLN A 162 -9.12 6.72 -5.22
N PRO A 163 -10.20 6.15 -5.78
CA PRO A 163 -11.54 6.57 -5.44
C PRO A 163 -11.91 6.19 -4.00
N LEU A 164 -12.75 7.00 -3.37
CA LEU A 164 -13.50 6.57 -2.20
C LEU A 164 -14.64 5.66 -2.64
N LYS A 165 -14.89 4.61 -1.87
CA LYS A 165 -15.99 3.68 -2.07
C LYS A 165 -16.86 3.62 -0.82
N TRP A 166 -18.16 3.50 -1.02
CA TRP A 166 -19.08 3.18 0.04
C TRP A 166 -18.83 1.77 0.53
N VAL A 167 -18.74 1.60 1.85
CA VAL A 167 -18.53 0.29 2.49
C VAL A 167 -19.59 0.02 3.53
N GLY A 168 -19.96 -1.25 3.65
CA GLY A 168 -20.96 -1.76 4.57
C GLY A 168 -20.62 -3.14 5.09
N ALA A 169 -21.54 -3.71 5.87
CA ALA A 169 -21.45 -5.12 6.26
C ALA A 169 -21.60 -6.01 5.02
N PRO A 170 -20.95 -7.18 4.97
CA PRO A 170 -21.20 -8.18 3.95
C PRO A 170 -22.70 -8.54 3.90
N GLU A 171 -23.26 -8.52 2.69
CA GLU A 171 -24.69 -8.71 2.45
C GLU A 171 -25.61 -7.73 3.21
N GLY A 172 -25.05 -6.61 3.71
CA GLY A 172 -25.76 -5.59 4.48
C GLY A 172 -26.85 -4.87 3.68
N SER A 173 -27.81 -4.30 4.39
CA SER A 173 -28.99 -3.65 3.81
C SER A 173 -29.24 -2.23 4.30
N VAL A 174 -28.54 -1.78 5.36
CA VAL A 174 -28.73 -0.47 5.97
C VAL A 174 -28.55 0.69 4.98
N TRP A 175 -27.70 0.53 3.98
CA TRP A 175 -27.45 1.53 2.96
C TRP A 175 -28.68 1.86 2.09
N ARG A 176 -29.71 0.99 2.09
CA ARG A 176 -30.99 1.21 1.39
C ARG A 176 -32.00 2.02 2.21
N GLN A 177 -31.75 2.16 3.52
CA GLN A 177 -32.63 2.89 4.42
C GLN A 177 -32.47 4.40 4.26
N ARG A 178 -33.52 5.14 4.64
CA ARG A 178 -33.50 6.60 4.73
C ARG A 178 -34.11 7.04 6.06
N PRO A 179 -33.53 8.04 6.74
CA PRO A 179 -32.23 8.68 6.41
C PRO A 179 -31.10 7.68 6.37
N LEU A 180 -30.09 7.92 5.50
CA LEU A 180 -28.89 7.08 5.39
C LEU A 180 -28.07 7.19 6.67
N ARG A 181 -27.83 6.08 7.34
CA ARG A 181 -27.06 6.06 8.58
C ARG A 181 -25.56 6.05 8.30
N LEU A 182 -24.85 7.04 8.84
CA LEU A 182 -23.43 7.23 8.63
C LEU A 182 -22.63 6.99 9.91
N ALA A 183 -21.45 6.40 9.75
CA ALA A 183 -20.46 6.25 10.83
C ALA A 183 -19.13 6.87 10.39
N PHE A 184 -18.76 8.04 10.95
CA PHE A 184 -17.51 8.73 10.63
C PHE A 184 -16.85 9.30 11.88
N GLY A 185 -15.51 9.30 11.88
CA GLY A 185 -14.72 10.05 12.85
C GLY A 185 -14.92 11.56 12.72
N ARG A 186 -14.81 12.29 13.82
CA ARG A 186 -14.94 13.76 13.81
C ARG A 186 -13.90 14.44 12.92
N HIS A 187 -12.69 13.90 12.91
CA HIS A 187 -11.54 14.43 12.17
C HIS A 187 -11.27 13.68 10.87
N CYS A 188 -12.18 12.79 10.46
CA CYS A 188 -12.06 12.07 9.19
C CYS A 188 -12.11 13.07 8.03
N ILE A 189 -11.07 13.07 7.21
CA ILE A 189 -10.92 13.99 6.08
C ILE A 189 -12.01 13.76 5.02
N PHE A 190 -12.57 12.54 4.93
CA PHE A 190 -13.58 12.19 3.94
C PHE A 190 -14.99 12.66 4.34
N ARG A 191 -15.23 12.87 5.66
CA ARG A 191 -16.57 13.17 6.20
C ARG A 191 -17.24 14.36 5.50
N ALA A 192 -16.54 15.46 5.35
CA ALA A 192 -17.10 16.67 4.76
C ALA A 192 -17.47 16.48 3.28
N ALA A 193 -16.59 15.81 2.51
CA ALA A 193 -16.83 15.54 1.09
C ALA A 193 -17.99 14.55 0.89
N VAL A 194 -18.09 13.52 1.74
CA VAL A 194 -19.20 12.55 1.72
C VAL A 194 -20.53 13.21 2.03
N ILE A 195 -20.61 14.04 3.08
CA ILE A 195 -21.81 14.80 3.43
C ILE A 195 -22.22 15.72 2.28
N ALA A 196 -21.28 16.48 1.71
CA ALA A 196 -21.57 17.37 0.59
C ALA A 196 -22.09 16.60 -0.65
N ALA A 197 -21.58 15.38 -0.90
CA ALA A 197 -22.08 14.53 -1.99
C ALA A 197 -23.52 14.06 -1.75
N LEU A 198 -23.86 13.67 -0.52
CA LEU A 198 -25.23 13.27 -0.13
C LEU A 198 -26.20 14.45 -0.23
N ASP A 199 -25.83 15.61 0.31
CA ASP A 199 -26.64 16.84 0.27
C ASP A 199 -26.94 17.24 -1.19
N LYS A 200 -25.91 17.19 -2.05
CA LYS A 200 -26.06 17.46 -3.49
C LYS A 200 -26.97 16.45 -4.20
N ALA A 201 -26.96 15.19 -3.76
CA ALA A 201 -27.83 14.14 -4.28
C ALA A 201 -29.26 14.18 -3.69
N GLY A 202 -29.53 15.05 -2.71
CA GLY A 202 -30.82 15.12 -2.02
C GLY A 202 -31.11 13.89 -1.16
N ILE A 203 -30.08 13.25 -0.62
CA ILE A 203 -30.21 12.06 0.21
C ILE A 203 -30.12 12.47 1.67
N ASP A 204 -31.23 12.30 2.41
CA ASP A 204 -31.27 12.52 3.85
C ASP A 204 -30.34 11.52 4.57
N TRP A 205 -29.57 12.01 5.51
CA TRP A 205 -28.61 11.23 6.27
C TRP A 205 -28.66 11.55 7.77
N ASP A 206 -28.17 10.60 8.59
CA ASP A 206 -28.04 10.73 10.04
C ASP A 206 -26.68 10.18 10.50
N MET A 207 -25.97 10.93 11.34
CA MET A 207 -24.70 10.51 11.92
C MET A 207 -24.94 9.70 13.18
N VAL A 208 -24.93 8.38 13.07
CA VAL A 208 -25.23 7.48 14.19
C VAL A 208 -24.02 7.16 15.06
N VAL A 209 -22.79 7.43 14.55
CA VAL A 209 -21.55 7.28 15.30
C VAL A 209 -20.71 8.54 15.11
N ASP A 210 -20.36 9.17 16.22
CA ASP A 210 -19.47 10.32 16.30
C ASP A 210 -18.33 10.01 17.28
N THR A 211 -17.26 9.38 16.77
CA THR A 211 -16.13 8.86 17.55
C THR A 211 -14.81 9.21 16.88
N GLU A 212 -13.72 9.09 17.62
CA GLU A 212 -12.35 9.14 17.06
C GLU A 212 -11.73 7.75 16.90
N SER A 213 -12.48 6.69 17.22
CA SER A 213 -12.02 5.32 17.15
C SER A 213 -12.49 4.64 15.86
N ASP A 214 -11.57 4.36 14.95
CA ASP A 214 -11.86 3.62 13.71
C ASP A 214 -12.43 2.23 14.00
N ARG A 215 -11.98 1.57 15.07
CA ARG A 215 -12.54 0.28 15.49
C ARG A 215 -14.02 0.35 15.87
N THR A 216 -14.45 1.47 16.46
CA THR A 216 -15.87 1.67 16.78
C THR A 216 -16.67 1.90 15.50
N ILE A 217 -16.11 2.62 14.53
CA ILE A 217 -16.72 2.80 13.21
C ILE A 217 -16.85 1.45 12.52
N GLU A 218 -15.76 0.69 12.40
CA GLU A 218 -15.75 -0.63 11.78
C GLU A 218 -16.76 -1.59 12.43
N ALA A 219 -16.81 -1.62 13.78
CA ALA A 219 -17.74 -2.47 14.50
C ALA A 219 -19.20 -2.10 14.22
N THR A 220 -19.52 -0.80 14.12
CA THR A 220 -20.88 -0.33 13.82
C THR A 220 -21.27 -0.65 12.38
N VAL A 221 -20.35 -0.48 11.44
CA VAL A 221 -20.57 -0.76 10.01
C VAL A 221 -20.70 -2.27 9.77
N SER A 222 -19.83 -3.09 10.38
CA SER A 222 -19.91 -4.56 10.25
C SER A 222 -21.15 -5.17 10.89
N ALA A 223 -21.81 -4.45 11.81
CA ALA A 223 -23.09 -4.84 12.40
C ALA A 223 -24.30 -4.42 11.57
N ASP A 224 -24.13 -3.91 10.35
CA ASP A 224 -25.18 -3.37 9.48
C ASP A 224 -26.02 -2.27 10.15
N LEU A 225 -25.38 -1.41 10.95
CA LEU A 225 -26.04 -0.30 11.63
C LEU A 225 -25.80 1.05 10.95
N ALA A 226 -24.75 1.15 10.14
CA ALA A 226 -24.39 2.35 9.39
C ALA A 226 -23.52 1.96 8.17
N VAL A 227 -23.30 2.94 7.29
CA VAL A 227 -22.32 2.86 6.20
C VAL A 227 -21.15 3.80 6.45
N HIS A 228 -20.03 3.52 5.80
CA HIS A 228 -18.82 4.32 5.84
C HIS A 228 -18.27 4.53 4.41
N ALA A 229 -17.25 5.36 4.26
CA ALA A 229 -16.50 5.50 3.02
C ALA A 229 -15.01 5.24 3.28
N MET A 230 -14.41 4.38 2.47
CA MET A 230 -12.99 4.01 2.55
C MET A 230 -12.33 4.18 1.18
N ILE A 231 -11.00 4.32 1.18
CA ILE A 231 -10.21 4.26 -0.05
C ILE A 231 -10.31 2.84 -0.62
N GLU A 232 -10.59 2.74 -1.91
CA GLU A 232 -10.69 1.46 -2.61
C GLU A 232 -9.46 0.59 -2.36
N GLY A 233 -9.69 -0.67 -1.91
CA GLY A 233 -8.64 -1.64 -1.62
C GLY A 233 -8.03 -1.54 -0.22
N THR A 234 -8.58 -0.70 0.67
CA THR A 234 -8.17 -0.62 2.08
C THR A 234 -9.20 -1.21 3.04
N GLU A 235 -10.33 -1.63 2.53
CA GLU A 235 -11.40 -2.23 3.32
C GLU A 235 -10.94 -3.52 4.01
N PRO A 236 -11.22 -3.66 5.32
CA PRO A 236 -10.89 -4.87 6.05
C PRO A 236 -11.85 -6.02 5.66
N GLN A 237 -11.44 -7.27 5.87
CA GLN A 237 -12.18 -8.48 5.45
C GLN A 237 -13.61 -8.59 5.99
N HIS A 238 -13.95 -7.88 7.06
CA HIS A 238 -15.29 -7.87 7.66
C HIS A 238 -16.18 -6.74 7.14
N LEU A 239 -15.72 -5.97 6.14
CA LEU A 239 -16.48 -4.98 5.40
C LEU A 239 -16.36 -5.26 3.90
N GLU A 240 -17.37 -4.85 3.14
CA GLU A 240 -17.35 -4.95 1.68
C GLU A 240 -17.77 -3.63 1.01
N GLN A 241 -17.33 -3.45 -0.22
CA GLN A 241 -17.80 -2.34 -1.03
C GLN A 241 -19.28 -2.54 -1.38
N ILE A 242 -20.06 -1.49 -1.24
CA ILE A 242 -21.49 -1.49 -1.55
C ILE A 242 -21.66 -1.32 -3.06
N ASP A 243 -22.23 -2.31 -3.71
CA ASP A 243 -22.76 -2.15 -5.06
C ASP A 243 -24.12 -1.46 -4.98
N HIS A 244 -24.11 -0.13 -5.08
CA HIS A 244 -25.29 0.70 -4.88
C HIS A 244 -26.05 1.01 -6.18
N GLU A 245 -25.62 0.51 -7.34
CA GLU A 245 -26.31 0.67 -8.62
C GLU A 245 -26.80 2.11 -8.90
N GLY A 246 -26.03 3.11 -8.44
CA GLY A 246 -26.36 4.54 -8.60
C GLY A 246 -27.34 5.10 -7.55
N SER A 247 -27.76 4.34 -6.54
CA SER A 247 -28.65 4.83 -5.46
C SER A 247 -27.94 5.66 -4.38
N LEU A 248 -26.60 5.66 -4.39
CA LEU A 248 -25.72 6.55 -3.64
C LEU A 248 -24.86 7.35 -4.62
N PRO A 249 -24.39 8.56 -4.24
CA PRO A 249 -23.52 9.36 -5.10
C PRO A 249 -22.14 8.72 -5.23
N GLU A 250 -21.53 8.89 -6.39
CA GLU A 250 -20.10 8.62 -6.55
C GLU A 250 -19.29 9.56 -5.67
N LEU A 251 -18.24 9.03 -5.04
CA LEU A 251 -17.39 9.78 -4.14
C LEU A 251 -16.12 10.26 -4.84
N ALA A 252 -15.48 11.28 -4.25
CA ALA A 252 -14.29 11.89 -4.82
C ALA A 252 -13.08 10.95 -4.83
N VAL A 253 -12.18 11.17 -5.78
CA VAL A 253 -10.87 10.53 -5.81
C VAL A 253 -9.97 11.19 -4.78
N GLN A 254 -9.26 10.39 -4.01
CA GLN A 254 -8.29 10.84 -3.03
C GLN A 254 -6.87 10.55 -3.51
N LYS A 255 -5.95 11.42 -3.14
CA LYS A 255 -4.51 11.23 -3.39
C LYS A 255 -3.84 10.69 -2.15
N ILE A 256 -3.08 9.62 -2.32
CA ILE A 256 -2.13 9.15 -1.32
C ILE A 256 -0.83 9.88 -1.61
N ASN A 257 -0.44 10.80 -0.74
CA ASN A 257 0.78 11.58 -0.89
C ASN A 257 1.83 11.17 0.15
N ILE A 258 3.09 11.42 -0.18
CA ILE A 258 4.23 11.26 0.73
C ILE A 258 4.95 12.60 0.88
N TYR A 259 5.30 12.94 2.12
CA TYR A 259 6.16 14.05 2.48
C TYR A 259 7.32 13.51 3.30
N GLY A 260 8.53 13.78 2.87
CA GLY A 260 9.77 13.37 3.55
C GLY A 260 10.79 14.46 3.49
N LYS A 261 11.43 14.75 4.61
CA LYS A 261 12.59 15.63 4.63
C LYS A 261 13.80 14.77 4.23
N GLY A 262 14.11 14.72 2.93
CA GLY A 262 15.38 14.14 2.47
C GLY A 262 16.52 14.83 3.24
N GLN A 263 17.19 14.10 4.11
CA GLN A 263 18.41 14.56 4.74
C GLN A 263 19.57 14.02 3.90
N GLU A 264 20.42 14.90 3.38
CA GLU A 264 21.65 14.48 2.72
C GLU A 264 22.42 13.53 3.65
N GLY A 265 22.57 12.28 3.22
CA GLY A 265 23.31 11.25 3.96
C GLY A 265 22.47 10.25 4.78
N ASN A 266 21.14 10.34 4.81
CA ASN A 266 20.29 9.34 5.49
C ASN A 266 19.77 8.27 4.51
N ALA A 267 20.67 7.37 4.10
CA ALA A 267 20.35 6.30 3.15
C ALA A 267 19.21 5.37 3.60
N SER A 268 19.03 5.19 4.92
CA SER A 268 17.93 4.38 5.46
C SER A 268 16.57 5.07 5.30
N LEU A 269 16.47 6.37 5.53
CA LEU A 269 15.25 7.14 5.30
C LEU A 269 14.90 7.17 3.81
N ASP A 270 15.88 7.43 2.94
CA ASP A 270 15.68 7.42 1.49
C ASP A 270 15.18 6.06 1.00
N ARG A 271 15.71 4.98 1.59
CA ARG A 271 15.27 3.62 1.26
C ARG A 271 13.85 3.32 1.74
N LEU A 272 13.47 3.78 2.93
CA LEU A 272 12.10 3.66 3.43
C LEU A 272 11.12 4.40 2.51
N ILE A 273 11.44 5.63 2.13
CA ILE A 273 10.63 6.44 1.18
C ILE A 273 10.49 5.69 -0.15
N GLU A 274 11.56 5.11 -0.67
CA GLU A 274 11.54 4.35 -1.93
C GLU A 274 10.68 3.08 -1.82
N LEU A 275 10.77 2.33 -0.72
CA LEU A 275 9.93 1.15 -0.47
C LEU A 275 8.44 1.52 -0.40
N LEU A 276 8.10 2.62 0.29
CA LEU A 276 6.74 3.15 0.33
C LEU A 276 6.27 3.50 -1.09
N ARG A 277 7.07 4.27 -1.84
CA ARG A 277 6.76 4.67 -3.21
C ARG A 277 6.44 3.49 -4.11
N LEU A 278 7.33 2.49 -4.14
CA LEU A 278 7.16 1.30 -4.98
C LEU A 278 5.94 0.48 -4.58
N SER A 279 5.69 0.34 -3.28
CA SER A 279 4.59 -0.49 -2.78
C SER A 279 3.22 0.14 -3.04
N PHE A 280 3.07 1.46 -2.88
CA PHE A 280 1.81 2.15 -3.20
C PHE A 280 1.55 2.28 -4.71
N GLN A 281 2.56 2.27 -5.55
CA GLN A 281 2.37 2.24 -7.01
C GLN A 281 1.88 0.90 -7.55
N GLN A 282 2.01 -0.18 -6.78
CA GLN A 282 1.62 -1.55 -7.16
C GLN A 282 0.27 -2.01 -6.58
N MET A 283 -0.40 -1.19 -5.78
CA MET A 283 -1.71 -1.43 -5.17
C MET A 283 -2.85 -1.58 -6.18
#